data_ad843c1a3b62c6f8f301092e914421d3
#
_entry.id   ad843c1a3b62c6f8f301092e914421d3
#
_cell.length_a   1.000
_cell.length_b   1.000
_cell.length_c   1.000
_cell.angle_alpha   90.00
_cell.angle_beta   90.00
_cell.angle_gamma   90.00
#
_symmetry.space_group_name_H-M   'P 1'
#
loop_
_entity.id
_entity.type
_entity.pdbx_description
1 polymer ?
#
loop_
_entity_poly.entity_id
_entity_poly.type
_entity_poly.pdbx_seq_one_letter_code
_entity_poly.pdbx_strand_id
1 'polypeptide(L)'
;EFKNTSKQAYDRFREQGEELSVHALSRLPRLNKPGYEVIREEDVLDLIKTMPNYSEGEEKMIWFSPSKQLVVIKNKNSGDIVSIVRRKNKKEEWTDAGL
;
A
#
# COMPACT_ATOMS: atom_id res chain seq x y z
N GLU A 1 17.44 -15.37 -3.72
CA GLU A 1 16.78 -15.08 -2.49
C GLU A 1 15.91 -13.89 -2.56
N PHE A 2 16.47 -12.73 -2.90
CA PHE A 2 15.66 -11.55 -3.01
C PHE A 2 14.56 -11.75 -4.05
N LYS A 3 14.89 -12.35 -5.18
CA LYS A 3 13.89 -12.61 -6.21
C LYS A 3 12.81 -13.58 -5.73
N ASN A 4 13.23 -14.63 -5.01
CA ASN A 4 12.28 -15.60 -4.51
C ASN A 4 11.34 -14.95 -3.50
N THR A 5 11.87 -14.10 -2.62
CA THR A 5 11.05 -13.40 -1.64
C THR A 5 10.04 -12.51 -2.33
N SER A 6 10.48 -11.78 -3.36
CA SER A 6 9.58 -10.89 -4.09
C SER A 6 8.49 -11.68 -4.81
N LYS A 7 8.86 -12.81 -5.42
CA LYS A 7 7.88 -13.64 -6.10
C LYS A 7 6.87 -14.20 -5.11
N GLN A 8 7.34 -14.64 -3.95
CA GLN A 8 6.43 -15.18 -2.93
C GLN A 8 5.45 -14.11 -2.45
N ALA A 9 5.93 -12.89 -2.23
CA ALA A 9 5.07 -11.80 -1.83
C ALA A 9 4.04 -11.48 -2.91
N TYR A 10 4.49 -11.44 -4.16
CA TYR A 10 3.59 -11.21 -5.28
C TYR A 10 2.49 -12.27 -5.33
N ASP A 11 2.87 -13.55 -5.17
CA ASP A 11 1.91 -14.63 -5.20
C ASP A 11 0.92 -14.56 -4.05
N ARG A 12 1.38 -14.20 -2.86
CA ARG A 12 0.50 -14.08 -1.70
C ARG A 12 -0.54 -12.98 -1.90
N PHE A 13 -0.12 -11.86 -2.47
CA PHE A 13 -1.07 -10.78 -2.76
C PHE A 13 -2.06 -11.20 -3.83
N ARG A 14 -1.58 -11.90 -4.86
CA ARG A 14 -2.47 -12.40 -5.91
C ARG A 14 -3.52 -13.37 -5.36
N GLU A 15 -3.14 -14.19 -4.40
CA GLU A 15 -4.08 -15.12 -3.77
C GLU A 15 -5.21 -14.39 -3.05
N GLN A 16 -4.94 -13.15 -2.60
CA GLN A 16 -5.94 -12.33 -1.95
C GLN A 16 -6.68 -11.44 -2.94
N GLY A 17 -6.47 -11.63 -4.22
CA GLY A 17 -7.13 -10.85 -5.25
C GLY A 17 -6.48 -9.50 -5.52
N GLU A 18 -5.24 -9.31 -5.08
CA GLU A 18 -4.55 -8.03 -5.23
C GLU A 18 -3.39 -8.15 -6.20
N GLU A 19 -3.25 -7.17 -7.08
CA GLU A 19 -2.17 -7.15 -8.05
C GLU A 19 -1.18 -6.05 -7.66
N LEU A 20 0.10 -6.45 -7.49
CA LEU A 20 1.17 -5.50 -7.16
C LEU A 20 1.87 -5.06 -8.44
N SER A 21 2.03 -3.74 -8.58
CA SER A 21 2.89 -3.22 -9.65
C SER A 21 4.35 -3.57 -9.33
N VAL A 22 5.21 -3.45 -10.33
CA VAL A 22 6.64 -3.68 -10.12
C VAL A 22 7.18 -2.71 -9.08
N HIS A 23 6.74 -1.45 -9.14
CA HIS A 23 7.17 -0.44 -8.17
C HIS A 23 6.73 -0.81 -6.76
N ALA A 24 5.47 -1.21 -6.59
CA ALA A 24 4.96 -1.58 -5.27
C ALA A 24 5.70 -2.80 -4.73
N LEU A 25 5.94 -3.78 -5.59
CA LEU A 25 6.66 -4.97 -5.18
C LEU A 25 8.07 -4.64 -4.70
N SER A 26 8.73 -3.69 -5.37
CA SER A 26 10.08 -3.28 -5.00
C SER A 26 10.11 -2.55 -3.66
N ARG A 27 8.99 -2.02 -3.21
CA ARG A 27 8.93 -1.30 -1.94
C ARG A 27 8.78 -2.22 -0.73
N LEU A 28 8.26 -3.42 -0.92
CA LEU A 28 7.98 -4.32 0.20
C LEU A 28 9.20 -4.56 1.10
N PRO A 29 10.40 -4.85 0.57
CA PRO A 29 11.54 -5.09 1.44
C PRO A 29 12.02 -3.85 2.18
N ARG A 30 11.56 -2.67 1.77
CA ARG A 30 12.01 -1.40 2.34
C ARG A 30 11.01 -0.79 3.30
N LEU A 31 9.92 -1.49 3.60
CA LEU A 31 8.86 -0.89 4.42
C LEU A 31 9.25 -0.76 5.88
N ASN A 32 10.07 -1.67 6.39
CA ASN A 32 10.50 -1.58 7.77
C ASN A 32 11.75 -0.72 7.87
N LYS A 33 11.54 0.53 8.24
CA LYS A 33 12.58 1.54 8.36
C LYS A 33 12.80 1.91 9.81
N PRO A 34 14.01 2.37 10.18
CA PRO A 34 14.21 2.93 11.52
C PRO A 34 13.26 4.12 11.74
N GLY A 35 12.72 4.20 12.94
CA GLY A 35 11.80 5.28 13.29
C GLY A 35 10.35 5.04 12.94
N TYR A 36 10.02 3.89 12.35
CA TYR A 36 8.65 3.54 11.98
C TYR A 36 8.28 2.23 12.66
N GLU A 37 6.99 2.04 12.86
CA GLU A 37 6.47 0.79 13.39
C GLU A 37 6.84 -0.37 12.47
N VAL A 38 7.12 -1.53 13.06
CA VAL A 38 7.35 -2.74 12.26
C VAL A 38 6.01 -3.22 11.72
N ILE A 39 5.95 -3.48 10.43
CA ILE A 39 4.73 -3.98 9.80
C ILE A 39 5.03 -5.25 9.02
N ARG A 40 3.97 -5.98 8.71
CA ARG A 40 4.03 -7.22 7.94
C ARG A 40 3.15 -7.09 6.71
N GLU A 41 3.25 -8.07 5.82
CA GLU A 41 2.39 -8.10 4.64
C GLU A 41 0.92 -8.11 5.01
N GLU A 42 0.56 -8.81 6.10
CA GLU A 42 -0.83 -8.81 6.55
C GLU A 42 -1.33 -7.42 6.87
N ASP A 43 -0.47 -6.56 7.40
CA ASP A 43 -0.89 -5.20 7.72
C ASP A 43 -1.29 -4.44 6.47
N VAL A 44 -0.56 -4.65 5.38
CA VAL A 44 -0.91 -4.05 4.10
C VAL A 44 -2.22 -4.62 3.59
N LEU A 45 -2.35 -5.94 3.61
CA LEU A 45 -3.56 -6.60 3.12
C LEU A 45 -4.79 -6.22 3.93
N ASP A 46 -4.65 -6.14 5.25
CA ASP A 46 -5.77 -5.76 6.12
C ASP A 46 -6.20 -4.33 5.85
N LEU A 47 -5.24 -3.44 5.62
CA LEU A 47 -5.57 -2.04 5.38
C LEU A 47 -6.41 -1.87 4.12
N ILE A 48 -6.04 -2.54 3.04
CA ILE A 48 -6.76 -2.39 1.78
C ILE A 48 -8.09 -3.11 1.75
N LYS A 49 -8.41 -3.89 2.77
CA LYS A 49 -9.75 -4.46 2.90
C LYS A 49 -10.74 -3.46 3.45
N THR A 50 -10.26 -2.36 4.02
CA THR A 50 -11.13 -1.28 4.47
C THR A 50 -11.38 -0.32 3.33
N MET A 51 -12.23 0.68 3.55
CA MET A 51 -12.49 1.70 2.55
C MET A 51 -11.31 2.67 2.47
N PRO A 52 -10.96 3.15 1.27
CA PRO A 52 -9.91 4.17 1.17
C PRO A 52 -10.36 5.44 1.87
N ASN A 53 -9.43 6.06 2.61
CA ASN A 53 -9.79 7.27 3.33
C ASN A 53 -9.42 8.56 2.58
N TYR A 54 -8.60 8.48 1.54
CA TYR A 54 -8.23 9.64 0.74
C TYR A 54 -8.18 9.29 -0.73
N SER A 55 -8.09 10.31 -1.56
CA SER A 55 -7.85 10.15 -3.00
C SER A 55 -6.87 11.22 -3.45
N GLU A 56 -6.21 10.96 -4.56
CA GLU A 56 -5.30 11.92 -5.17
C GLU A 56 -5.62 11.96 -6.66
N GLY A 57 -6.18 13.10 -7.11
CA GLY A 57 -6.66 13.20 -8.47
C GLY A 57 -7.83 12.27 -8.68
N GLU A 58 -8.04 11.88 -9.94
CA GLU A 58 -9.17 11.03 -10.29
C GLU A 58 -8.79 9.57 -10.44
N GLU A 59 -7.51 9.25 -10.32
CA GLU A 59 -7.04 7.90 -10.63
C GLU A 59 -6.50 7.14 -9.45
N LYS A 60 -6.28 7.80 -8.31
CA LYS A 60 -5.61 7.14 -7.18
C LYS A 60 -6.50 7.10 -5.97
N MET A 61 -6.62 5.90 -5.40
CA MET A 61 -7.27 5.69 -4.10
C MET A 61 -6.19 5.45 -3.08
N ILE A 62 -6.34 6.06 -1.91
CA ILE A 62 -5.29 6.06 -0.89
C ILE A 62 -5.83 5.51 0.41
N TRP A 63 -5.15 4.50 0.93
CA TRP A 63 -5.38 3.97 2.27
C TRP A 63 -4.25 4.44 3.15
N PHE A 64 -4.58 5.19 4.18
CA PHE A 64 -3.57 5.70 5.11
C PHE A 64 -3.91 5.25 6.51
N SER A 65 -2.97 4.59 7.18
CA SER A 65 -3.08 4.19 8.57
C SER A 65 -2.11 5.02 9.40
N PRO A 66 -2.59 6.01 10.14
CA PRO A 66 -1.69 6.83 10.96
C PRO A 66 -1.01 6.02 12.06
N SER A 67 -1.72 5.05 12.64
CA SER A 67 -1.15 4.26 13.72
C SER A 67 0.00 3.37 13.25
N LYS A 68 -0.08 2.88 12.02
CA LYS A 68 0.99 2.04 11.44
C LYS A 68 1.91 2.84 10.55
N GLN A 69 1.58 4.12 10.31
CA GLN A 69 2.39 5.00 9.46
C GLN A 69 2.56 4.38 8.08
N LEU A 70 1.48 3.86 7.55
CA LEU A 70 1.48 3.08 6.33
C LEU A 70 0.51 3.68 5.33
N VAL A 71 0.94 3.75 4.07
CA VAL A 71 0.12 4.24 2.97
C VAL A 71 0.15 3.22 1.86
N VAL A 72 -1.04 2.88 1.34
CA VAL A 72 -1.16 2.04 0.15
C VAL A 72 -1.92 2.84 -0.89
N ILE A 73 -1.43 2.84 -2.11
CA ILE A 73 -2.03 3.58 -3.21
C ILE A 73 -2.41 2.61 -4.31
N LYS A 74 -3.67 2.63 -4.73
CA LYS A 74 -4.15 1.84 -5.85
C LYS A 74 -4.57 2.74 -6.99
N ASN A 75 -4.42 2.23 -8.22
CA ASN A 75 -5.01 2.85 -9.38
C ASN A 75 -6.49 2.52 -9.40
N LYS A 76 -7.33 3.54 -9.47
CA LYS A 76 -8.78 3.35 -9.42
C LYS A 76 -9.30 2.57 -10.61
N ASN A 77 -8.68 2.75 -11.77
CA ASN A 77 -9.17 2.13 -13.00
C ASN A 77 -8.75 0.68 -13.12
N SER A 78 -7.52 0.36 -12.77
CA SER A 78 -7.01 -1.01 -12.89
C SER A 78 -7.17 -1.83 -11.62
N GLY A 79 -7.27 -1.15 -10.47
CA GLY A 79 -7.30 -1.84 -9.19
C GLY A 79 -5.95 -2.29 -8.69
N ASP A 80 -4.88 -2.00 -9.44
CA ASP A 80 -3.54 -2.44 -9.05
C ASP A 80 -3.00 -1.60 -7.91
N ILE A 81 -2.23 -2.24 -7.02
CA ILE A 81 -1.48 -1.52 -6.01
C ILE A 81 -0.25 -0.94 -6.69
N VAL A 82 -0.22 0.40 -6.81
CA VAL A 82 0.85 1.06 -7.54
C VAL A 82 1.98 1.53 -6.63
N SER A 83 1.70 1.70 -5.33
CA SER A 83 2.75 2.14 -4.41
C SER A 83 2.38 1.76 -2.99
N ILE A 84 3.41 1.50 -2.17
CA ILE A 84 3.28 1.25 -0.75
C ILE A 84 4.39 2.04 -0.09
N VAL A 85 4.04 2.97 0.79
CA VAL A 85 5.04 3.85 1.42
C VAL A 85 4.75 4.01 2.89
N ARG A 86 5.74 4.54 3.61
CA ARG A 86 5.60 4.86 5.03
C ARG A 86 5.54 6.37 5.18
N ARG A 87 4.54 6.86 5.91
CA ARG A 87 4.39 8.28 6.19
C ARG A 87 3.78 8.46 7.56
N LYS A 88 4.22 9.49 8.26
CA LYS A 88 3.66 9.80 9.58
C LYS A 88 2.43 10.69 9.49
N ASN A 89 2.32 11.47 8.41
CA ASN A 89 1.21 12.41 8.22
C ASN A 89 0.69 12.31 6.80
N LYS A 90 -0.58 12.66 6.61
CA LYS A 90 -1.16 12.67 5.27
C LYS A 90 -0.55 13.82 4.46
N LYS A 91 -0.62 13.69 3.15
CA LYS A 91 -0.19 14.77 2.25
C LYS A 91 -1.31 15.79 2.12
N GLU A 92 -0.92 17.05 1.93
CA GLU A 92 -1.90 18.11 1.73
C GLU A 92 -2.68 17.93 0.44
N GLU A 93 -2.06 17.32 -0.58
CA GLU A 93 -2.72 17.09 -1.85
C GLU A 93 -3.83 16.06 -1.79
N TRP A 94 -3.84 15.23 -0.76
CA TRP A 94 -4.85 14.19 -0.66
C TRP A 94 -6.17 14.81 -0.22
N THR A 95 -7.24 14.41 -0.88
CA THR A 95 -8.59 14.84 -0.52
C THR A 95 -9.33 13.66 0.10
N ASP A 96 -10.32 13.98 0.93
CA ASP A 96 -11.15 12.95 1.52
C ASP A 96 -11.81 12.15 0.42
N ALA A 97 -11.96 10.84 0.66
CA ALA A 97 -12.53 9.95 -0.35
C ALA A 97 -14.05 10.08 -0.49
N GLY A 98 -14.66 10.97 0.25
CA GLY A 98 -16.09 11.21 0.13
C GLY A 98 -16.96 10.22 0.88
N LEU A 99 -16.40 9.58 1.88
CA LEU A 99 -17.11 8.53 2.61
C LEU A 99 -17.43 8.94 4.03
#